data_dc04c8b1f80e78d04e44ce574986a2c7
#
_entry.id   dc04c8b1f80e78d04e44ce574986a2c7
#
_cell.length_a   1.000
_cell.length_b   1.000
_cell.length_c   1.000
_cell.angle_alpha   90.00
_cell.angle_beta   90.00
_cell.angle_gamma   90.00
#
_symmetry.space_group_name_H-M   'P 1'
#
loop_
_entity.id
_entity.type
_entity.pdbx_description
1 polymer ?
#
loop_
_entity_poly.entity_id
_entity_poly.type
_entity_poly.pdbx_seq_one_letter_code
_entity_poly.pdbx_strand_id
1 'polypeptide(L)'
;MKKIISFILGTVVALNLSISVANAAAKEVRVAFFLEWPTPNQEDKVKGIYEKALGVPVKWTNFSNGGAMTDAMLAGDIDISYSQGLVPFINAVKSKAPLKLVDIAMEYGMGGTTCVTSNASGITKANGSELEGKKVAVPLGTMAEYVFDESMKVVGADKGKMDVIQMDPEEGAAALVSGDVVMACLFGGNSIKAATAVGSRLLTVQEARDAGILGIDITSVTDKFMKENPGMLRTFIEVT
;
A
#
# COMPACT_ATOMS: atom_id res chain seq x y z
N MET A 1 17.10 -11.34 88.15
CA MET A 1 17.91 -11.16 86.97
C MET A 1 16.99 -11.30 85.70
N LYS A 2 16.52 -10.17 85.17
CA LYS A 2 15.63 -10.13 83.96
C LYS A 2 16.48 -9.76 82.78
N LYS A 3 16.57 -10.66 81.80
CA LYS A 3 17.22 -10.40 80.50
C LYS A 3 16.22 -9.71 79.59
N ILE A 4 16.56 -8.51 79.14
CA ILE A 4 15.84 -7.76 78.11
C ILE A 4 16.43 -8.16 76.75
N ILE A 5 15.61 -8.76 75.87
CA ILE A 5 15.97 -9.07 74.50
C ILE A 5 15.44 -7.91 73.66
N SER A 6 16.35 -7.10 73.11
CA SER A 6 16.01 -6.06 72.14
C SER A 6 15.85 -6.70 70.77
N PHE A 7 14.64 -6.59 70.18
CA PHE A 7 14.37 -6.97 68.81
C PHE A 7 14.66 -5.74 67.91
N ILE A 8 15.69 -5.82 67.07
CA ILE A 8 15.96 -4.81 66.05
C ILE A 8 15.17 -5.23 64.85
N LEU A 9 14.10 -4.48 64.51
CA LEU A 9 13.30 -4.65 63.30
C LEU A 9 13.98 -3.89 62.17
N GLY A 10 14.75 -4.62 61.33
CA GLY A 10 15.37 -4.05 60.15
C GLY A 10 14.36 -3.88 59.03
N THR A 11 13.97 -2.65 58.75
CA THR A 11 13.14 -2.29 57.60
C THR A 11 13.98 -2.36 56.30
N VAL A 12 13.83 -3.41 55.51
CA VAL A 12 14.41 -3.47 54.17
C VAL A 12 13.53 -2.64 53.24
N VAL A 13 13.98 -1.44 52.92
CA VAL A 13 13.39 -0.63 51.86
C VAL A 13 13.89 -1.20 50.50
N ALA A 14 13.05 -2.01 49.84
CA ALA A 14 13.30 -2.43 48.48
C ALA A 14 13.12 -1.23 47.54
N LEU A 15 14.22 -0.62 47.11
CA LEU A 15 14.22 0.38 46.04
C LEU A 15 13.94 -0.35 44.73
N ASN A 16 12.68 -0.31 44.23
CA ASN A 16 12.34 -0.71 42.89
C ASN A 16 12.90 0.35 41.92
N LEU A 17 14.14 0.16 41.45
CA LEU A 17 14.65 0.88 40.28
C LEU A 17 13.90 0.34 39.06
N SER A 18 12.83 1.04 38.65
CA SER A 18 12.26 0.88 37.33
C SER A 18 13.30 1.38 36.31
N ILE A 19 14.09 0.46 35.75
CA ILE A 19 14.94 0.76 34.60
C ILE A 19 13.99 1.00 33.42
N SER A 20 13.62 2.26 33.20
CA SER A 20 13.04 2.67 31.93
C SER A 20 14.15 2.48 30.90
N VAL A 21 14.06 1.42 30.12
CA VAL A 21 14.86 1.29 28.91
C VAL A 21 14.38 2.42 27.98
N ALA A 22 15.04 3.55 28.02
CA ALA A 22 14.85 4.59 27.03
C ALA A 22 15.29 3.98 25.70
N ASN A 23 14.35 3.53 24.88
CA ASN A 23 14.63 3.19 23.50
C ASN A 23 15.24 4.43 22.85
N ALA A 24 16.46 4.31 22.33
CA ALA A 24 17.06 5.40 21.60
C ALA A 24 16.15 5.68 20.38
N ALA A 25 15.74 6.94 20.22
CA ALA A 25 14.96 7.36 19.07
C ALA A 25 15.64 6.95 17.77
N ALA A 26 14.85 6.62 16.75
CA ALA A 26 15.38 6.23 15.45
C ALA A 26 16.29 7.34 14.90
N LYS A 27 17.41 6.93 14.29
CA LYS A 27 18.39 7.87 13.70
C LYS A 27 18.02 8.26 12.27
N GLU A 28 17.10 7.55 11.66
CA GLU A 28 16.50 7.81 10.36
C GLU A 28 15.08 7.23 10.34
N VAL A 29 14.24 7.70 9.42
CA VAL A 29 12.91 7.12 9.13
C VAL A 29 12.94 6.58 7.71
N ARG A 30 12.60 5.30 7.53
CA ARG A 30 12.63 4.62 6.23
C ARG A 30 11.21 4.50 5.70
N VAL A 31 10.96 5.12 4.54
CA VAL A 31 9.61 5.26 3.98
C VAL A 31 9.54 4.61 2.59
N ALA A 32 8.58 3.71 2.42
CA ALA A 32 8.23 3.19 1.10
C ALA A 32 7.27 4.14 0.38
N PHE A 33 7.43 4.28 -0.93
CA PHE A 33 6.53 5.03 -1.79
C PHE A 33 6.50 4.43 -3.20
N PHE A 34 5.56 4.89 -4.04
CA PHE A 34 5.46 4.50 -5.43
C PHE A 34 5.73 5.69 -6.36
N LEU A 35 6.71 5.56 -7.25
CA LEU A 35 7.24 6.70 -8.02
C LEU A 35 6.26 7.25 -9.05
N GLU A 36 5.47 6.40 -9.70
CA GLU A 36 4.52 6.80 -10.75
C GLU A 36 3.17 7.30 -10.20
N TRP A 37 3.08 7.54 -8.89
CA TRP A 37 1.85 7.89 -8.21
C TRP A 37 1.93 9.30 -7.62
N PRO A 38 1.21 10.28 -8.18
CA PRO A 38 1.25 11.66 -7.70
C PRO A 38 0.44 11.79 -6.40
N THR A 39 1.11 11.67 -5.28
CA THR A 39 0.51 11.85 -3.94
C THR A 39 0.56 13.30 -3.49
N PRO A 40 -0.33 13.73 -2.58
CA PRO A 40 -0.36 15.12 -2.08
C PRO A 40 0.96 15.56 -1.44
N ASN A 41 1.71 14.65 -0.82
CA ASN A 41 2.94 14.93 -0.07
C ASN A 41 4.21 15.09 -0.94
N GLN A 42 4.11 15.06 -2.26
CA GLN A 42 5.29 15.12 -3.15
C GLN A 42 6.10 16.41 -2.96
N GLU A 43 5.43 17.53 -2.75
CA GLU A 43 6.08 18.82 -2.52
C GLU A 43 6.89 18.81 -1.22
N ASP A 44 6.30 18.31 -0.13
CA ASP A 44 6.94 18.24 1.18
C ASP A 44 8.13 17.30 1.19
N LYS A 45 8.02 16.17 0.49
CA LYS A 45 9.12 15.24 0.25
C LYS A 45 10.28 15.91 -0.49
N VAL A 46 10.01 16.61 -1.60
CA VAL A 46 11.06 17.26 -2.41
C VAL A 46 11.71 18.42 -1.67
N LYS A 47 10.95 19.15 -0.87
CA LYS A 47 11.45 20.29 -0.07
C LYS A 47 12.14 19.89 1.23
N GLY A 48 12.18 18.59 1.58
CA GLY A 48 12.77 18.08 2.81
C GLY A 48 12.03 18.55 4.05
N ILE A 49 10.71 18.73 3.98
CA ILE A 49 9.89 19.18 5.12
C ILE A 49 9.83 18.09 6.19
N TYR A 50 9.76 16.83 5.79
CA TYR A 50 9.78 15.70 6.71
C TYR A 50 11.06 15.66 7.55
N GLU A 51 12.23 15.78 6.91
CA GLU A 51 13.54 15.79 7.58
C GLU A 51 13.64 16.95 8.57
N LYS A 52 13.16 18.14 8.19
CA LYS A 52 13.15 19.33 9.08
C LYS A 52 12.26 19.12 10.29
N ALA A 53 11.07 18.55 10.10
CA ALA A 53 10.11 18.33 11.17
C ALA A 53 10.55 17.19 12.13
N LEU A 54 11.10 16.11 11.58
CA LEU A 54 11.53 14.94 12.34
C LEU A 54 12.89 15.11 13.01
N GLY A 55 13.74 16.02 12.51
CA GLY A 55 15.10 16.23 12.99
C GLY A 55 16.07 15.09 12.66
N VAL A 56 15.67 14.16 11.77
CA VAL A 56 16.47 13.04 11.30
C VAL A 56 16.30 12.87 9.80
N PRO A 57 17.24 12.21 9.08
CA PRO A 57 17.06 11.87 7.68
C PRO A 57 15.82 11.01 7.42
N VAL A 58 15.16 11.22 6.28
CA VAL A 58 14.09 10.35 5.78
C VAL A 58 14.56 9.67 4.50
N LYS A 59 14.66 8.35 4.55
CA LYS A 59 15.08 7.54 3.42
C LYS A 59 13.84 7.04 2.66
N TRP A 60 13.60 7.62 1.49
CA TRP A 60 12.52 7.21 0.61
C TRP A 60 12.97 6.10 -0.34
N THR A 61 12.24 4.98 -0.37
CA THR A 61 12.52 3.83 -1.24
C THR A 61 11.32 3.57 -2.12
N ASN A 62 11.54 3.55 -3.44
CA ASN A 62 10.50 3.23 -4.42
C ASN A 62 10.26 1.73 -4.51
N PHE A 63 8.98 1.35 -4.69
CA PHE A 63 8.55 -0.03 -4.92
C PHE A 63 7.60 -0.11 -6.13
N SER A 64 7.54 -1.27 -6.78
CA SER A 64 6.68 -1.52 -7.94
C SER A 64 5.20 -1.69 -7.56
N ASN A 65 4.93 -2.18 -6.35
CA ASN A 65 3.57 -2.44 -5.86
C ASN A 65 3.50 -2.49 -4.33
N GLY A 66 2.29 -2.50 -3.78
CA GLY A 66 2.05 -2.49 -2.34
C GLY A 66 2.40 -3.80 -1.63
N GLY A 67 2.45 -4.93 -2.34
CA GLY A 67 2.92 -6.20 -1.78
C GLY A 67 4.40 -6.13 -1.46
N ALA A 68 5.22 -5.66 -2.40
CA ALA A 68 6.66 -5.46 -2.21
C ALA A 68 6.96 -4.46 -1.07
N MET A 69 6.13 -3.41 -0.90
CA MET A 69 6.23 -2.53 0.28
C MET A 69 6.01 -3.29 1.58
N THR A 70 4.97 -4.14 1.63
CA THR A 70 4.67 -4.99 2.79
C THR A 70 5.84 -5.91 3.13
N ASP A 71 6.40 -6.60 2.13
CA ASP A 71 7.52 -7.52 2.32
C ASP A 71 8.74 -6.80 2.90
N ALA A 72 9.06 -5.60 2.42
CA ALA A 72 10.14 -4.79 2.96
C ALA A 72 9.87 -4.30 4.40
N MET A 73 8.61 -4.00 4.75
CA MET A 73 8.23 -3.70 6.14
C MET A 73 8.43 -4.90 7.05
N LEU A 74 8.03 -6.09 6.62
CA LEU A 74 8.18 -7.34 7.37
C LEU A 74 9.63 -7.76 7.51
N ALA A 75 10.46 -7.50 6.50
CA ALA A 75 11.91 -7.69 6.56
C ALA A 75 12.62 -6.72 7.52
N GLY A 76 11.95 -5.63 7.90
CA GLY A 76 12.50 -4.58 8.75
C GLY A 76 13.34 -3.53 7.99
N ASP A 77 13.21 -3.46 6.67
CA ASP A 77 13.91 -2.49 5.83
C ASP A 77 13.16 -1.16 5.74
N ILE A 78 11.84 -1.17 5.97
CA ILE A 78 10.93 -0.03 5.90
C ILE A 78 10.17 0.09 7.22
N ASP A 79 10.00 1.32 7.69
CA ASP A 79 9.27 1.66 8.91
C ASP A 79 7.82 2.08 8.61
N ILE A 80 7.65 2.91 7.58
CA ILE A 80 6.37 3.50 7.16
C ILE A 80 6.18 3.23 5.67
N SER A 81 5.00 2.78 5.27
CA SER A 81 4.59 2.71 3.87
C SER A 81 3.58 3.83 3.60
N TYR A 82 3.94 4.77 2.74
CA TYR A 82 3.09 5.88 2.35
C TYR A 82 2.43 5.62 1.01
N SER A 83 1.11 5.82 0.96
CA SER A 83 0.30 5.60 -0.24
C SER A 83 0.34 4.15 -0.74
N GLN A 84 0.35 3.19 0.18
CA GLN A 84 0.10 1.80 -0.12
C GLN A 84 -1.40 1.60 -0.40
N GLY A 85 -1.74 0.87 -1.44
CA GLY A 85 -3.13 0.49 -1.68
C GLY A 85 -3.74 -0.29 -0.50
N LEU A 86 -5.02 -0.07 -0.22
CA LEU A 86 -5.71 -0.72 0.91
C LEU A 86 -5.70 -2.26 0.79
N VAL A 87 -5.80 -2.83 -0.41
CA VAL A 87 -5.85 -4.29 -0.62
C VAL A 87 -4.58 -4.99 -0.14
N PRO A 88 -3.36 -4.59 -0.53
CA PRO A 88 -2.13 -5.20 -0.02
C PRO A 88 -2.05 -5.17 1.50
N PHE A 89 -2.44 -4.05 2.12
CA PHE A 89 -2.49 -3.92 3.57
C PHE A 89 -3.47 -4.90 4.21
N ILE A 90 -4.70 -5.01 3.70
CA ILE A 90 -5.72 -5.96 4.19
C ILE A 90 -5.18 -7.40 4.10
N ASN A 91 -4.53 -7.78 3.00
CA ASN A 91 -3.96 -9.10 2.83
C ASN A 91 -2.86 -9.39 3.86
N ALA A 92 -2.00 -8.39 4.13
CA ALA A 92 -0.99 -8.49 5.18
C ALA A 92 -1.59 -8.69 6.57
N VAL A 93 -2.59 -7.89 6.95
CA VAL A 93 -3.21 -7.98 8.29
C VAL A 93 -4.02 -9.27 8.47
N LYS A 94 -4.69 -9.75 7.42
CA LYS A 94 -5.33 -11.08 7.43
C LYS A 94 -4.31 -12.19 7.72
N SER A 95 -3.09 -12.05 7.24
CA SER A 95 -1.96 -12.93 7.51
C SER A 95 -1.26 -12.64 8.85
N LYS A 96 -1.85 -11.78 9.70
CA LYS A 96 -1.35 -11.39 11.04
C LYS A 96 -0.02 -10.62 10.98
N ALA A 97 0.26 -9.90 9.90
CA ALA A 97 1.42 -9.02 9.82
C ALA A 97 1.35 -7.94 10.93
N PRO A 98 2.47 -7.64 11.60
CA PRO A 98 2.53 -6.65 12.68
C PRO A 98 2.55 -5.21 12.13
N LEU A 99 1.51 -4.85 11.41
CA LEU A 99 1.33 -3.56 10.74
C LEU A 99 0.06 -2.87 11.24
N LYS A 100 0.06 -1.54 11.24
CA LYS A 100 -1.09 -0.70 11.57
C LYS A 100 -1.35 0.31 10.46
N LEU A 101 -2.62 0.49 10.12
CA LEU A 101 -3.10 1.64 9.37
C LEU A 101 -3.15 2.83 10.32
N VAL A 102 -2.54 3.94 9.93
CA VAL A 102 -2.44 5.15 10.76
C VAL A 102 -3.03 6.39 10.11
N ASP A 103 -3.20 6.38 8.78
CA ASP A 103 -3.82 7.48 8.04
C ASP A 103 -4.35 7.02 6.69
N ILE A 104 -5.27 7.80 6.11
CA ILE A 104 -5.73 7.69 4.72
C ILE A 104 -4.90 8.66 3.88
N ALA A 105 -3.96 8.13 3.13
CA ALA A 105 -3.07 8.95 2.31
C ALA A 105 -3.83 9.67 1.19
N MET A 106 -4.76 8.97 0.52
CA MET A 106 -5.66 9.57 -0.46
C MET A 106 -6.83 8.64 -0.84
N GLU A 107 -7.92 9.24 -1.21
CA GLU A 107 -9.00 8.61 -1.97
C GLU A 107 -8.91 9.08 -3.43
N TYR A 108 -9.11 8.17 -4.37
CA TYR A 108 -9.04 8.49 -5.79
C TYR A 108 -10.09 7.75 -6.60
N GLY A 109 -10.56 8.39 -7.66
CA GLY A 109 -11.39 7.73 -8.67
C GLY A 109 -10.54 6.83 -9.58
N MET A 110 -11.20 6.00 -10.38
CA MET A 110 -10.58 5.01 -11.28
C MET A 110 -9.75 5.62 -12.42
N GLY A 111 -9.34 6.88 -12.31
CA GLY A 111 -8.38 7.50 -13.23
C GLY A 111 -6.97 6.93 -13.12
N GLY A 112 -6.56 6.63 -11.89
CA GLY A 112 -5.21 6.12 -11.55
C GLY A 112 -5.08 4.60 -11.52
N THR A 113 -6.21 3.86 -11.49
CA THR A 113 -6.25 2.39 -11.58
C THR A 113 -7.38 1.98 -12.51
N THR A 114 -7.14 1.10 -13.46
CA THR A 114 -8.15 0.76 -14.49
C THR A 114 -7.80 -0.54 -15.20
N CYS A 115 -8.80 -1.19 -15.81
CA CYS A 115 -8.59 -2.24 -16.79
C CYS A 115 -8.77 -1.66 -18.20
N VAL A 116 -7.82 -1.97 -19.08
CA VAL A 116 -7.79 -1.53 -20.50
C VAL A 116 -7.86 -2.76 -21.38
N THR A 117 -8.84 -2.81 -22.31
CA THR A 117 -8.93 -3.82 -23.36
C THR A 117 -8.26 -3.33 -24.63
N SER A 118 -7.57 -4.20 -25.35
CA SER A 118 -6.95 -3.82 -26.63
C SER A 118 -8.04 -3.49 -27.67
N ASN A 119 -7.83 -2.45 -28.47
CA ASN A 119 -8.75 -2.10 -29.56
C ASN A 119 -8.88 -3.22 -30.59
N ALA A 120 -7.82 -4.02 -30.78
CA ALA A 120 -7.81 -5.16 -31.69
C ALA A 120 -8.74 -6.30 -31.23
N SER A 121 -9.02 -6.42 -29.94
CA SER A 121 -9.93 -7.43 -29.40
C SER A 121 -11.41 -7.13 -29.73
N GLY A 122 -11.77 -5.87 -29.94
CA GLY A 122 -13.16 -5.43 -30.08
C GLY A 122 -13.98 -5.53 -28.77
N ILE A 123 -13.34 -5.91 -27.66
CA ILE A 123 -14.03 -6.09 -26.37
C ILE A 123 -14.21 -4.75 -25.68
N THR A 124 -15.45 -4.50 -25.29
CA THR A 124 -15.93 -3.29 -24.60
C THR A 124 -16.81 -3.68 -23.43
N LYS A 125 -17.28 -2.71 -22.68
CA LYS A 125 -18.28 -2.95 -21.62
C LYS A 125 -19.51 -3.72 -22.10
N ALA A 126 -19.96 -3.46 -23.33
CA ALA A 126 -21.20 -4.05 -23.86
C ALA A 126 -21.10 -5.56 -24.16
N ASN A 127 -19.90 -6.05 -24.44
CA ASN A 127 -19.62 -7.46 -24.72
C ASN A 127 -18.52 -8.03 -23.81
N GLY A 128 -18.43 -7.54 -22.58
CA GLY A 128 -17.38 -7.92 -21.63
C GLY A 128 -17.29 -9.42 -21.32
N SER A 129 -18.38 -10.17 -21.49
CA SER A 129 -18.36 -11.64 -21.36
C SER A 129 -17.45 -12.34 -22.38
N GLU A 130 -17.07 -11.68 -23.48
CA GLU A 130 -16.10 -12.20 -24.45
C GLU A 130 -14.66 -12.25 -23.90
N LEU A 131 -14.40 -11.68 -22.72
CA LEU A 131 -13.17 -11.89 -21.97
C LEU A 131 -13.01 -13.32 -21.47
N GLU A 132 -14.10 -14.10 -21.34
CA GLU A 132 -14.03 -15.52 -20.95
C GLU A 132 -13.19 -16.31 -21.97
N GLY A 133 -12.26 -17.12 -21.48
CA GLY A 133 -11.30 -17.86 -22.31
C GLY A 133 -10.11 -17.04 -22.83
N LYS A 134 -10.02 -15.75 -22.49
CA LYS A 134 -8.92 -14.89 -22.92
C LYS A 134 -7.84 -14.77 -21.85
N LYS A 135 -6.63 -14.39 -22.31
CA LYS A 135 -5.51 -14.02 -21.44
C LYS A 135 -5.67 -12.58 -20.99
N VAL A 136 -5.59 -12.34 -19.71
CA VAL A 136 -5.69 -11.03 -19.07
C VAL A 136 -4.56 -10.84 -18.05
N ALA A 137 -3.90 -9.69 -18.08
CA ALA A 137 -2.83 -9.34 -17.12
C ALA A 137 -3.43 -8.59 -15.93
N VAL A 138 -3.14 -9.07 -14.71
CA VAL A 138 -3.61 -8.46 -13.48
C VAL A 138 -2.51 -8.51 -12.43
N PRO A 139 -2.14 -7.38 -11.80
CA PRO A 139 -1.22 -7.37 -10.65
C PRO A 139 -1.97 -7.84 -9.40
N LEU A 140 -1.93 -9.15 -9.15
CA LEU A 140 -2.67 -9.80 -8.06
C LEU A 140 -2.25 -9.27 -6.68
N GLY A 141 -3.17 -9.26 -5.74
CA GLY A 141 -2.94 -8.74 -4.39
C GLY A 141 -2.92 -7.21 -4.29
N THR A 142 -3.27 -6.49 -5.38
CA THR A 142 -3.24 -5.02 -5.44
C THR A 142 -4.64 -4.41 -5.61
N MET A 143 -4.71 -3.07 -5.59
CA MET A 143 -5.95 -2.36 -5.94
C MET A 143 -6.42 -2.64 -7.38
N ALA A 144 -5.51 -2.96 -8.30
CA ALA A 144 -5.91 -3.30 -9.68
C ALA A 144 -6.61 -4.66 -9.76
N GLU A 145 -6.29 -5.62 -8.89
CA GLU A 145 -7.08 -6.85 -8.77
C GLU A 145 -8.50 -6.55 -8.26
N TYR A 146 -8.63 -5.69 -7.25
CA TYR A 146 -9.96 -5.26 -6.79
C TYR A 146 -10.77 -4.61 -7.93
N VAL A 147 -10.14 -3.71 -8.69
CA VAL A 147 -10.78 -3.07 -9.85
C VAL A 147 -11.16 -4.09 -10.92
N PHE A 148 -10.28 -5.08 -11.18
CA PHE A 148 -10.60 -6.20 -12.07
C PHE A 148 -11.83 -6.96 -11.59
N ASP A 149 -11.85 -7.38 -10.34
CA ASP A 149 -12.93 -8.16 -9.76
C ASP A 149 -14.28 -7.43 -9.84
N GLU A 150 -14.30 -6.15 -9.48
CA GLU A 150 -15.52 -5.36 -9.54
C GLU A 150 -15.93 -5.04 -11.00
N SER A 151 -14.95 -4.80 -11.88
CA SER A 151 -15.24 -4.59 -13.31
C SER A 151 -15.88 -5.83 -13.94
N MET A 152 -15.39 -7.04 -13.61
CA MET A 152 -15.99 -8.29 -14.13
C MET A 152 -17.45 -8.44 -13.71
N LYS A 153 -17.81 -8.05 -12.48
CA LYS A 153 -19.23 -8.04 -12.03
C LYS A 153 -20.07 -7.06 -12.87
N VAL A 154 -19.54 -5.87 -13.15
CA VAL A 154 -20.24 -4.84 -13.93
C VAL A 154 -20.50 -5.29 -15.37
N VAL A 155 -19.52 -5.95 -16.00
CA VAL A 155 -19.65 -6.40 -17.39
C VAL A 155 -20.23 -7.80 -17.54
N GLY A 156 -20.57 -8.48 -16.43
CA GLY A 156 -21.20 -9.80 -16.41
C GLY A 156 -20.29 -10.93 -16.88
N ALA A 157 -18.97 -10.81 -16.67
CA ALA A 157 -17.97 -11.80 -17.06
C ALA A 157 -17.52 -12.65 -15.87
N ASP A 158 -17.37 -13.94 -16.10
CA ASP A 158 -16.85 -14.88 -15.10
C ASP A 158 -15.30 -14.92 -15.17
N LYS A 159 -14.64 -14.27 -14.19
CA LYS A 159 -13.19 -14.28 -14.09
C LYS A 159 -12.59 -15.69 -13.94
N GLY A 160 -13.33 -16.64 -13.39
CA GLY A 160 -12.89 -18.02 -13.25
C GLY A 160 -12.73 -18.77 -14.57
N LYS A 161 -13.25 -18.21 -15.66
CA LYS A 161 -13.09 -18.73 -17.01
C LYS A 161 -12.01 -18.02 -17.82
N MET A 162 -11.28 -17.07 -17.25
CA MET A 162 -10.21 -16.32 -17.90
C MET A 162 -8.85 -16.93 -17.56
N ASP A 163 -7.87 -16.74 -18.44
CA ASP A 163 -6.46 -17.02 -18.14
C ASP A 163 -5.84 -15.77 -17.51
N VAL A 164 -5.96 -15.65 -16.19
CA VAL A 164 -5.47 -14.50 -15.43
C VAL A 164 -3.99 -14.68 -15.14
N ILE A 165 -3.16 -13.80 -15.71
CA ILE A 165 -1.71 -13.86 -15.60
C ILE A 165 -1.23 -12.76 -14.65
N GLN A 166 -0.48 -13.16 -13.59
CA GLN A 166 0.18 -12.19 -12.71
C GLN A 166 1.23 -11.41 -13.50
N MET A 167 1.04 -10.10 -13.58
CA MET A 167 2.00 -9.17 -14.17
C MET A 167 1.95 -7.84 -13.41
N ASP A 168 3.11 -7.25 -13.15
CA ASP A 168 3.16 -5.87 -12.66
C ASP A 168 2.67 -4.89 -13.75
N PRO A 169 2.22 -3.67 -13.39
CA PRO A 169 1.56 -2.76 -14.34
C PRO A 169 2.36 -2.47 -15.61
N GLU A 170 3.68 -2.31 -15.51
CA GLU A 170 4.55 -2.07 -16.66
C GLU A 170 4.60 -3.29 -17.60
N GLU A 171 4.74 -4.49 -17.04
CA GLU A 171 4.72 -5.75 -17.78
C GLU A 171 3.37 -5.99 -18.44
N GLY A 172 2.27 -5.77 -17.71
CA GLY A 172 0.91 -5.89 -18.24
C GLY A 172 0.62 -4.90 -19.36
N ALA A 173 1.10 -3.67 -19.25
CA ALA A 173 1.00 -2.68 -20.33
C ALA A 173 1.80 -3.13 -21.58
N ALA A 174 3.02 -3.63 -21.41
CA ALA A 174 3.84 -4.16 -22.50
C ALA A 174 3.18 -5.37 -23.18
N ALA A 175 2.63 -6.31 -22.40
CA ALA A 175 1.89 -7.48 -22.89
C ALA A 175 0.62 -7.09 -23.67
N LEU A 176 -0.07 -6.01 -23.27
CA LEU A 176 -1.21 -5.49 -24.02
C LEU A 176 -0.77 -4.86 -25.33
N VAL A 177 0.33 -4.11 -25.34
CA VAL A 177 0.91 -3.49 -26.54
C VAL A 177 1.39 -4.54 -27.55
N SER A 178 2.02 -5.61 -27.08
CA SER A 178 2.47 -6.73 -27.94
C SER A 178 1.32 -7.61 -28.45
N GLY A 179 0.15 -7.58 -27.79
CA GLY A 179 -0.99 -8.45 -28.10
C GLY A 179 -0.94 -9.83 -27.42
N ASP A 180 -0.04 -10.02 -26.45
CA ASP A 180 0.06 -11.27 -25.67
C ASP A 180 -1.15 -11.45 -24.72
N VAL A 181 -1.78 -10.34 -24.32
CA VAL A 181 -3.03 -10.32 -23.55
C VAL A 181 -4.06 -9.41 -24.24
N VAL A 182 -5.35 -9.69 -24.05
CA VAL A 182 -6.42 -8.85 -24.62
C VAL A 182 -6.86 -7.75 -23.66
N MET A 183 -6.53 -7.88 -22.39
CA MET A 183 -6.83 -6.88 -21.34
C MET A 183 -5.68 -6.85 -20.34
N ALA A 184 -5.37 -5.65 -19.84
CA ALA A 184 -4.48 -5.45 -18.70
C ALA A 184 -5.15 -4.52 -17.68
N CYS A 185 -5.15 -4.93 -16.41
CA CYS A 185 -5.53 -4.08 -15.30
C CYS A 185 -4.28 -3.45 -14.70
N LEU A 186 -4.29 -2.15 -14.49
CA LEU A 186 -3.08 -1.34 -14.34
C LEU A 186 -3.29 -0.23 -13.33
N PHE A 187 -2.18 0.23 -12.75
CA PHE A 187 -2.06 1.52 -12.06
C PHE A 187 -0.74 2.19 -12.48
N GLY A 188 -0.61 3.48 -12.15
CA GLY A 188 0.55 4.29 -12.56
C GLY A 188 0.37 4.96 -13.91
N GLY A 189 0.84 6.21 -13.99
CA GLY A 189 0.59 7.09 -15.13
C GLY A 189 1.18 6.58 -16.44
N ASN A 190 2.42 6.07 -16.42
CA ASN A 190 3.12 5.59 -17.61
C ASN A 190 2.48 4.31 -18.15
N SER A 191 2.18 3.35 -17.27
CA SER A 191 1.57 2.07 -17.63
C SER A 191 0.18 2.27 -18.24
N ILE A 192 -0.66 3.11 -17.63
CA ILE A 192 -2.00 3.44 -18.15
C ILE A 192 -1.89 4.17 -19.49
N LYS A 193 -0.95 5.12 -19.65
CA LYS A 193 -0.73 5.84 -20.89
C LYS A 193 -0.31 4.88 -22.02
N ALA A 194 0.60 3.96 -21.76
CA ALA A 194 1.04 2.97 -22.74
C ALA A 194 -0.13 2.06 -23.17
N ALA A 195 -0.89 1.53 -22.23
CA ALA A 195 -2.04 0.67 -22.51
C ALA A 195 -3.14 1.41 -23.32
N THR A 196 -3.46 2.64 -22.92
CA THR A 196 -4.51 3.43 -23.61
C THR A 196 -4.09 3.94 -24.98
N ALA A 197 -2.81 3.87 -25.36
CA ALA A 197 -2.36 4.14 -26.72
C ALA A 197 -2.81 3.05 -27.71
N VAL A 198 -3.05 1.81 -27.25
CA VAL A 198 -3.45 0.66 -28.09
C VAL A 198 -4.82 0.09 -27.68
N GLY A 199 -5.44 0.62 -26.64
CA GLY A 199 -6.66 0.11 -26.07
C GLY A 199 -7.58 1.19 -25.51
N SER A 200 -8.70 0.74 -24.96
CA SER A 200 -9.70 1.59 -24.33
C SER A 200 -10.01 1.08 -22.92
N ARG A 201 -10.33 1.98 -22.01
CA ARG A 201 -10.79 1.58 -20.66
C ARG A 201 -12.05 0.73 -20.78
N LEU A 202 -12.08 -0.40 -20.11
CA LEU A 202 -13.27 -1.29 -20.07
C LEU A 202 -14.47 -0.58 -19.42
N LEU A 203 -14.20 0.17 -18.35
CA LEU A 203 -15.15 1.09 -17.74
C LEU A 203 -14.57 2.50 -17.78
N THR A 204 -15.37 3.48 -18.11
CA THR A 204 -15.00 4.89 -17.92
C THR A 204 -14.87 5.20 -16.42
N VAL A 205 -14.19 6.29 -16.10
CA VAL A 205 -14.06 6.76 -14.70
C VAL A 205 -15.43 6.99 -14.07
N GLN A 206 -16.40 7.50 -14.83
CA GLN A 206 -17.75 7.74 -14.33
C GLN A 206 -18.51 6.43 -14.08
N GLU A 207 -18.44 5.48 -15.01
CA GLU A 207 -19.10 4.17 -14.86
C GLU A 207 -18.54 3.38 -13.68
N ALA A 208 -17.24 3.43 -13.44
CA ALA A 208 -16.63 2.82 -12.27
C ALA A 208 -17.10 3.48 -10.98
N ARG A 209 -17.18 4.81 -10.95
CA ARG A 209 -17.71 5.57 -9.81
C ARG A 209 -19.18 5.22 -9.54
N ASP A 210 -20.01 5.16 -10.56
CA ASP A 210 -21.44 4.82 -10.45
C ASP A 210 -21.65 3.38 -9.95
N ALA A 211 -20.68 2.50 -10.23
CA ALA A 211 -20.62 1.14 -9.71
C ALA A 211 -20.04 1.05 -8.28
N GLY A 212 -19.63 2.16 -7.66
CA GLY A 212 -19.04 2.19 -6.32
C GLY A 212 -17.59 1.70 -6.27
N ILE A 213 -16.89 1.67 -7.41
CA ILE A 213 -15.50 1.25 -7.47
C ILE A 213 -14.62 2.45 -7.13
N LEU A 214 -14.01 2.44 -5.94
CA LEU A 214 -13.15 3.50 -5.42
C LEU A 214 -11.76 2.96 -5.10
N GLY A 215 -10.74 3.79 -5.28
CA GLY A 215 -9.38 3.54 -4.83
C GLY A 215 -9.11 4.26 -3.52
N ILE A 216 -8.47 3.55 -2.59
CA ILE A 216 -8.02 4.10 -1.32
C ILE A 216 -6.59 3.67 -1.11
N ASP A 217 -5.73 4.65 -0.90
CA ASP A 217 -4.38 4.44 -0.44
C ASP A 217 -4.23 4.91 1.00
N ILE A 218 -3.43 4.20 1.74
CA ILE A 218 -3.26 4.39 3.17
C ILE A 218 -1.80 4.63 3.52
N THR A 219 -1.58 5.20 4.70
CA THR A 219 -0.30 5.17 5.39
C THR A 219 -0.34 4.04 6.41
N SER A 220 0.61 3.13 6.31
CA SER A 220 0.79 2.05 7.29
C SER A 220 2.18 2.11 7.94
N VAL A 221 2.28 1.53 9.14
CA VAL A 221 3.50 1.56 9.95
C VAL A 221 3.73 0.21 10.59
N THR A 222 4.98 -0.15 10.84
CA THR A 222 5.31 -1.35 11.61
C THR A 222 4.97 -1.15 13.09
N ASP A 223 4.44 -2.19 13.75
CA ASP A 223 4.19 -2.19 15.21
C ASP A 223 5.43 -1.79 16.01
N LYS A 224 6.61 -2.18 15.54
CA LYS A 224 7.89 -1.85 16.15
C LYS A 224 8.13 -0.35 16.12
N PHE A 225 8.12 0.26 14.93
CA PHE A 225 8.38 1.70 14.80
C PHE A 225 7.36 2.54 15.58
N MET A 226 6.07 2.19 15.50
CA MET A 226 5.00 2.87 16.24
C MET A 226 5.23 2.84 17.76
N LYS A 227 5.69 1.71 18.31
CA LYS A 227 5.95 1.57 19.75
C LYS A 227 7.23 2.29 20.19
N GLU A 228 8.27 2.22 19.39
CA GLU A 228 9.59 2.78 19.71
C GLU A 228 9.67 4.28 19.44
N ASN A 229 8.93 4.79 18.44
CA ASN A 229 9.01 6.17 17.95
C ASN A 229 7.64 6.85 17.77
N PRO A 230 6.73 6.83 18.77
CA PRO A 230 5.37 7.35 18.60
C PRO A 230 5.33 8.86 18.29
N GLY A 231 6.30 9.63 18.80
CA GLY A 231 6.45 11.06 18.52
C GLY A 231 6.81 11.33 17.06
N MET A 232 7.78 10.57 16.52
CA MET A 232 8.17 10.70 15.10
C MET A 232 7.02 10.30 14.16
N LEU A 233 6.29 9.23 14.49
CA LEU A 233 5.12 8.82 13.71
C LEU A 233 4.06 9.92 13.67
N ARG A 234 3.76 10.54 14.81
CA ARG A 234 2.81 11.67 14.86
C ARG A 234 3.29 12.83 13.99
N THR A 235 4.55 13.25 14.14
CA THR A 235 5.13 14.33 13.32
C THR A 235 5.10 13.99 11.83
N PHE A 236 5.37 12.73 11.45
CA PHE A 236 5.27 12.29 10.06
C PHE A 236 3.86 12.50 9.50
N ILE A 237 2.82 12.07 10.25
CA ILE A 237 1.42 12.21 9.85
C ILE A 237 1.00 13.69 9.79
N GLU A 238 1.46 14.53 10.74
CA GLU A 238 1.15 15.97 10.76
C GLU A 238 1.76 16.74 9.58
N VAL A 239 2.84 16.24 8.98
CA VAL A 239 3.44 16.82 7.77
C VAL A 239 2.72 16.35 6.50
N THR A 240 2.16 15.12 6.53
CA THR A 240 1.46 14.51 5.38
C THR A 240 0.10 15.17 5.13
#